data_aeff35d0b398e85fb40d06e31a3ecd0d
#
_entry.id   aeff35d0b398e85fb40d06e31a3ecd0d
#
_cell.length_a   1.000
_cell.length_b   1.000
_cell.length_c   1.000
_cell.angle_alpha   90.00
_cell.angle_beta   90.00
_cell.angle_gamma   90.00
#
_symmetry.space_group_name_H-M   'P 1'
#
loop_
_entity.id
_entity.type
_entity.pdbx_description
1 polymer ?
#
loop_
_entity_poly.entity_id
_entity_poly.type
_entity_poly.pdbx_seq_one_letter_code
_entity_poly.pdbx_strand_id
1 'polypeptide(L)'
;MGLRWKIALALATVALIATSAVGLIGYRTTSARLVDEVDRSIAQASQQMIDQARDSRVRLPNRGLLEVYWVRILGGDGSVVATSFPGGVPVEDDAAVVIGDARGFDRATVTVDGGDARVHTIGLPSGAVQIGRSLDEVDSVLDDLRRRTLVLVIAVSLAAALLGWLIAGTVAAPLRRLTRAAEDVGSSGDLDVDVPGTGTDEVGRLGAAFRYMLGALAVSRAEQQRLVQDAGHELRTPLTSLKTNLSVLRRHPEMTTEMRAGVLDDLESEATELTDLVNELVAVASGQLEEQAPE
;
A
#
# COMPACT_ATOMS: atom_id res chain seq x y z
N MET A 1 -7.96 -9.74 8.90
CA MET A 1 -6.79 -8.85 8.99
C MET A 1 -7.26 -7.41 9.18
N GLY A 2 -6.81 -6.73 10.25
CA GLY A 2 -7.19 -5.35 10.52
C GLY A 2 -6.56 -4.37 9.52
N LEU A 3 -7.15 -3.18 9.39
CA LEU A 3 -6.71 -2.11 8.47
C LEU A 3 -5.21 -1.78 8.63
N ARG A 4 -4.68 -1.83 9.86
CA ARG A 4 -3.24 -1.59 10.13
C ARG A 4 -2.33 -2.52 9.35
N TRP A 5 -2.65 -3.83 9.33
CA TRP A 5 -1.87 -4.83 8.61
C TRP A 5 -1.96 -4.66 7.10
N LYS A 6 -3.13 -4.26 6.59
CA LYS A 6 -3.29 -4.02 5.15
C LYS A 6 -2.43 -2.85 4.67
N ILE A 7 -2.41 -1.74 5.43
CA ILE A 7 -1.61 -0.55 5.10
C ILE A 7 -0.11 -0.86 5.23
N ALA A 8 0.30 -1.50 6.33
CA ALA A 8 1.70 -1.87 6.53
C ALA A 8 2.21 -2.81 5.43
N LEU A 9 1.42 -3.83 5.05
CA LEU A 9 1.77 -4.76 3.99
C LEU A 9 1.84 -4.07 2.62
N ALA A 10 0.89 -3.19 2.32
CA ALA A 10 0.87 -2.46 1.07
C ALA A 10 2.12 -1.58 0.91
N LEU A 11 2.48 -0.81 1.95
CA LEU A 11 3.69 0.02 1.93
C LEU A 11 4.97 -0.81 1.85
N ALA A 12 5.05 -1.92 2.60
CA ALA A 12 6.18 -2.84 2.52
C ALA A 12 6.32 -3.46 1.12
N THR A 13 5.22 -3.84 0.49
CA THR A 13 5.23 -4.42 -0.86
C THR A 13 5.69 -3.40 -1.90
N VAL A 14 5.19 -2.17 -1.84
CA VAL A 14 5.63 -1.09 -2.74
C VAL A 14 7.11 -0.79 -2.55
N ALA A 15 7.57 -0.69 -1.30
CA ALA A 15 8.99 -0.48 -0.99
C ALA A 15 9.86 -1.64 -1.49
N LEU A 16 9.42 -2.89 -1.30
CA LEU A 16 10.10 -4.09 -1.78
C LEU A 16 10.26 -4.08 -3.31
N ILE A 17 9.17 -3.83 -4.04
CA ILE A 17 9.19 -3.80 -5.50
C ILE A 17 10.09 -2.68 -6.00
N ALA A 18 9.94 -1.47 -5.47
CA ALA A 18 10.73 -0.30 -5.92
C ALA A 18 12.22 -0.49 -5.66
N THR A 19 12.61 -0.91 -4.45
CA THR A 19 14.02 -1.12 -4.10
C THR A 19 14.63 -2.31 -4.85
N SER A 20 13.86 -3.39 -5.06
CA SER A 20 14.33 -4.54 -5.86
C SER A 20 14.53 -4.17 -7.33
N ALA A 21 13.64 -3.36 -7.91
CA ALA A 21 13.79 -2.89 -9.29
C ALA A 21 15.04 -2.03 -9.46
N VAL A 22 15.28 -1.07 -8.54
CA VAL A 22 16.50 -0.25 -8.55
C VAL A 22 17.75 -1.10 -8.37
N GLY A 23 17.72 -2.07 -7.44
CA GLY A 23 18.82 -2.99 -7.20
C GLY A 23 19.15 -3.84 -8.43
N LEU A 24 18.13 -4.36 -9.12
CA LEU A 24 18.32 -5.18 -10.33
C LEU A 24 18.90 -4.38 -11.49
N ILE A 25 18.39 -3.15 -11.70
CA ILE A 25 18.92 -2.25 -12.73
C ILE A 25 20.37 -1.89 -12.41
N GLY A 26 20.65 -1.53 -11.16
CA GLY A 26 22.00 -1.22 -10.70
C GLY A 26 22.96 -2.39 -10.90
N TYR A 27 22.56 -3.61 -10.53
CA TYR A 27 23.35 -4.82 -10.72
C TYR A 27 23.67 -5.05 -12.21
N ARG A 28 22.65 -5.03 -13.09
CA ARG A 28 22.84 -5.23 -14.53
C ARG A 28 23.74 -4.18 -15.16
N THR A 29 23.57 -2.91 -14.78
CA THR A 29 24.37 -1.81 -15.31
C THR A 29 25.83 -1.90 -14.84
N THR A 30 26.04 -2.25 -13.56
CA THR A 30 27.39 -2.41 -13.01
C THR A 30 28.09 -3.61 -13.62
N SER A 31 27.41 -4.77 -13.71
CA SER A 31 27.96 -5.97 -14.34
C SER A 31 28.40 -5.71 -15.79
N ALA A 32 27.54 -5.08 -16.59
CA ALA A 32 27.88 -4.73 -17.97
C ALA A 32 29.10 -3.82 -18.05
N ARG A 33 29.17 -2.79 -17.20
CA ARG A 33 30.32 -1.86 -17.17
C ARG A 33 31.62 -2.53 -16.76
N LEU A 34 31.58 -3.42 -15.78
CA LEU A 34 32.77 -4.14 -15.33
C LEU A 34 33.30 -5.09 -16.42
N VAL A 35 32.43 -5.80 -17.10
CA VAL A 35 32.79 -6.68 -18.22
C VAL A 35 33.35 -5.84 -19.37
N ASP A 36 32.73 -4.72 -19.74
CA ASP A 36 33.24 -3.80 -20.76
C ASP A 36 34.60 -3.21 -20.41
N GLU A 37 34.88 -2.97 -19.13
CA GLU A 37 36.19 -2.50 -18.66
C GLU A 37 37.26 -3.61 -18.79
N VAL A 38 36.91 -4.86 -18.45
CA VAL A 38 37.76 -6.01 -18.69
C VAL A 38 38.08 -6.16 -20.17
N ASP A 39 37.05 -6.09 -21.05
CA ASP A 39 37.23 -6.19 -22.50
C ASP A 39 38.15 -5.07 -23.04
N ARG A 40 37.98 -3.83 -22.56
CA ARG A 40 38.87 -2.72 -22.93
C ARG A 40 40.31 -2.94 -22.44
N SER A 41 40.47 -3.44 -21.22
CA SER A 41 41.79 -3.70 -20.66
C SER A 41 42.53 -4.81 -21.42
N ILE A 42 41.84 -5.89 -21.81
CA ILE A 42 42.40 -6.97 -22.62
C ILE A 42 42.78 -6.46 -24.03
N ALA A 43 41.91 -5.62 -24.64
CA ALA A 43 42.18 -5.04 -25.96
C ALA A 43 43.43 -4.16 -25.97
N GLN A 44 43.61 -3.33 -24.93
CA GLN A 44 44.83 -2.52 -24.77
C GLN A 44 46.08 -3.39 -24.58
N ALA A 45 46.00 -4.40 -23.72
CA ALA A 45 47.09 -5.35 -23.53
C ALA A 45 47.44 -6.11 -24.83
N SER A 46 46.43 -6.47 -25.60
CA SER A 46 46.57 -7.12 -26.92
C SER A 46 47.35 -6.26 -27.91
N GLN A 47 46.98 -4.97 -28.02
CA GLN A 47 47.69 -4.07 -28.92
C GLN A 47 49.16 -3.87 -28.51
N GLN A 48 49.44 -3.70 -27.23
CA GLN A 48 50.83 -3.58 -26.76
C GLN A 48 51.64 -4.82 -27.08
N MET A 49 51.05 -6.02 -26.95
CA MET A 49 51.75 -7.29 -27.28
C MET A 49 52.00 -7.41 -28.80
N ILE A 50 51.03 -7.08 -29.62
CA ILE A 50 51.17 -7.11 -31.10
C ILE A 50 52.26 -6.14 -31.56
N ASP A 51 52.33 -4.93 -31.02
CA ASP A 51 53.35 -3.95 -31.38
C ASP A 51 54.76 -4.38 -30.93
N GLN A 52 54.89 -4.98 -29.74
CA GLN A 52 56.15 -5.56 -29.25
C GLN A 52 56.55 -6.79 -30.09
N ALA A 53 55.62 -7.61 -30.53
CA ALA A 53 55.91 -8.79 -31.36
C ALA A 53 56.35 -8.41 -32.80
N ARG A 54 56.01 -7.25 -33.30
CA ARG A 54 56.46 -6.74 -34.60
C ARG A 54 57.95 -6.31 -34.58
N ASP A 55 58.46 -5.92 -33.39
CA ASP A 55 59.81 -5.40 -33.21
C ASP A 55 60.84 -6.48 -32.77
N SER A 56 60.39 -7.64 -32.32
CA SER A 56 61.27 -8.68 -31.78
C SER A 56 60.68 -10.08 -32.05
N ARG A 57 61.50 -11.10 -32.23
CA ARG A 57 61.11 -12.51 -32.29
C ARG A 57 60.19 -12.84 -31.14
N VAL A 58 59.03 -13.46 -31.42
CA VAL A 58 57.99 -13.89 -30.47
C VAL A 58 58.56 -14.35 -29.15
N ARG A 59 58.52 -13.48 -28.13
CA ARG A 59 58.82 -13.81 -26.74
C ARG A 59 57.57 -13.54 -25.91
N LEU A 60 57.32 -14.38 -24.90
CA LEU A 60 56.28 -14.12 -23.91
C LEU A 60 56.48 -12.71 -23.32
N PRO A 61 55.38 -11.97 -23.09
CA PRO A 61 55.45 -10.60 -22.60
C PRO A 61 56.08 -10.50 -21.21
N ASN A 62 56.47 -9.28 -20.84
CA ASN A 62 57.15 -8.94 -19.61
C ASN A 62 56.35 -9.42 -18.37
N ARG A 63 57.02 -9.89 -17.31
CA ARG A 63 56.39 -10.46 -16.10
C ARG A 63 55.21 -9.66 -15.54
N GLY A 64 55.25 -8.33 -15.63
CA GLY A 64 54.16 -7.49 -15.07
C GLY A 64 52.80 -7.62 -15.79
N LEU A 65 52.79 -7.93 -17.09
CA LEU A 65 51.55 -8.22 -17.82
C LEU A 65 51.01 -9.62 -17.50
N LEU A 66 51.87 -10.57 -17.19
CA LEU A 66 51.50 -11.95 -16.88
C LEU A 66 50.92 -12.13 -15.44
N GLU A 67 51.01 -11.12 -14.59
CA GLU A 67 50.35 -11.11 -13.28
C GLU A 67 48.86 -10.92 -13.35
N VAL A 68 48.36 -10.19 -14.38
CA VAL A 68 46.98 -9.81 -14.57
C VAL A 68 46.33 -10.60 -15.69
N TYR A 69 47.12 -10.88 -16.78
CA TYR A 69 46.65 -11.55 -17.98
C TYR A 69 47.39 -12.84 -18.19
N TRP A 70 46.72 -13.87 -18.61
CA TRP A 70 47.36 -15.04 -19.18
C TRP A 70 47.35 -14.96 -20.70
N VAL A 71 48.35 -15.53 -21.32
CA VAL A 71 48.53 -15.51 -22.77
C VAL A 71 48.78 -16.94 -23.24
N ARG A 72 48.12 -17.30 -24.34
CA ARG A 72 48.29 -18.58 -25.03
C ARG A 72 48.51 -18.29 -26.52
N ILE A 73 49.46 -18.99 -27.10
CA ILE A 73 49.74 -18.96 -28.53
C ILE A 73 49.30 -20.29 -29.11
N LEU A 74 48.44 -20.23 -30.11
CA LEU A 74 47.92 -21.38 -30.84
C LEU A 74 48.60 -21.47 -32.21
N GLY A 75 48.96 -22.67 -32.61
CA GLY A 75 49.43 -22.96 -33.98
C GLY A 75 48.28 -22.95 -34.96
N GLY A 76 48.57 -23.04 -36.28
CA GLY A 76 47.55 -23.08 -37.33
C GLY A 76 46.67 -24.34 -37.29
N ASP A 77 47.10 -25.37 -36.57
CA ASP A 77 46.35 -26.61 -36.31
C ASP A 77 45.57 -26.56 -34.97
N GLY A 78 45.54 -25.39 -34.31
CA GLY A 78 44.90 -25.25 -33.00
C GLY A 78 45.69 -25.80 -31.82
N SER A 79 46.90 -26.34 -32.05
CA SER A 79 47.76 -26.84 -30.98
C SER A 79 48.36 -25.69 -30.12
N VAL A 80 48.53 -25.91 -28.84
CA VAL A 80 49.14 -24.91 -27.94
C VAL A 80 50.66 -24.90 -28.14
N VAL A 81 51.18 -23.83 -28.74
CA VAL A 81 52.61 -23.62 -28.96
C VAL A 81 53.28 -23.06 -27.71
N ALA A 82 52.66 -22.15 -27.02
CA ALA A 82 53.15 -21.58 -25.79
C ALA A 82 51.98 -21.09 -24.91
N THR A 83 52.13 -21.17 -23.60
CA THR A 83 51.15 -20.67 -22.66
C THR A 83 51.83 -20.13 -21.41
N SER A 84 51.33 -19.05 -20.87
CA SER A 84 51.74 -18.56 -19.54
C SER A 84 50.85 -19.14 -18.41
N PHE A 85 49.78 -19.83 -18.77
CA PHE A 85 48.82 -20.42 -17.85
C PHE A 85 48.86 -21.94 -17.92
N PRO A 86 49.14 -22.64 -16.80
CA PRO A 86 49.27 -24.10 -16.78
C PRO A 86 47.94 -24.84 -16.90
N GLY A 87 46.79 -24.15 -16.70
CA GLY A 87 45.46 -24.75 -16.77
C GLY A 87 44.99 -25.00 -18.20
N GLY A 88 44.07 -25.96 -18.33
CA GLY A 88 43.38 -26.24 -19.61
C GLY A 88 42.31 -25.22 -19.88
N VAL A 89 42.54 -24.30 -20.81
CA VAL A 89 41.46 -23.40 -21.32
C VAL A 89 40.86 -24.09 -22.53
N PRO A 90 39.53 -24.33 -22.56
CA PRO A 90 38.92 -24.87 -23.76
C PRO A 90 39.02 -23.85 -24.91
N VAL A 91 39.28 -24.34 -26.11
CA VAL A 91 39.15 -23.53 -27.34
C VAL A 91 37.74 -23.71 -27.80
N GLU A 92 36.94 -22.66 -27.69
CA GLU A 92 35.58 -22.72 -28.18
C GLU A 92 35.55 -22.75 -29.70
N ASP A 93 34.43 -23.30 -30.28
CA ASP A 93 34.29 -23.46 -31.73
C ASP A 93 34.42 -22.12 -32.48
N ASP A 94 33.91 -21.01 -31.92
CA ASP A 94 34.05 -19.69 -32.52
C ASP A 94 35.51 -19.18 -32.53
N ALA A 95 36.28 -19.49 -31.51
CA ALA A 95 37.68 -19.18 -31.47
C ALA A 95 38.50 -20.03 -32.50
N ALA A 96 38.07 -21.25 -32.78
CA ALA A 96 38.67 -22.10 -33.79
C ALA A 96 38.57 -21.54 -35.21
N VAL A 97 37.50 -20.82 -35.54
CA VAL A 97 37.28 -20.14 -36.83
C VAL A 97 38.25 -18.99 -37.08
N VAL A 98 38.76 -18.38 -35.99
CA VAL A 98 39.69 -17.26 -36.03
C VAL A 98 41.15 -17.72 -36.26
N ILE A 99 41.48 -18.98 -36.01
CA ILE A 99 42.83 -19.54 -36.17
C ILE A 99 43.23 -19.49 -37.64
N GLY A 100 44.33 -18.80 -37.94
CA GLY A 100 44.83 -18.63 -39.32
C GLY A 100 44.22 -17.45 -40.07
N ASP A 101 43.22 -16.76 -39.56
CA ASP A 101 42.69 -15.51 -40.12
C ASP A 101 43.36 -14.28 -39.49
N ALA A 102 44.26 -13.63 -40.21
CA ALA A 102 44.99 -12.45 -39.71
C ALA A 102 44.10 -11.25 -39.35
N ARG A 103 42.80 -11.28 -39.64
CA ARG A 103 41.77 -10.26 -39.29
C ARG A 103 40.72 -10.81 -38.34
N GLY A 104 40.82 -12.11 -38.01
CA GLY A 104 39.86 -12.76 -37.13
C GLY A 104 40.01 -12.27 -35.68
N PHE A 105 38.86 -12.04 -35.06
CA PHE A 105 38.80 -11.65 -33.63
C PHE A 105 37.55 -12.27 -33.01
N ASP A 106 37.72 -12.90 -31.85
CA ASP A 106 36.62 -13.43 -31.08
C ASP A 106 36.72 -13.05 -29.60
N ARG A 107 35.60 -13.01 -28.89
CA ARG A 107 35.49 -12.73 -27.47
C ARG A 107 34.54 -13.73 -26.80
N ALA A 108 35.08 -14.48 -25.87
CA ALA A 108 34.30 -15.47 -25.13
C ALA A 108 34.49 -15.32 -23.62
N THR A 109 33.53 -15.76 -22.86
CA THR A 109 33.70 -16.05 -21.44
C THR A 109 33.79 -17.54 -21.26
N VAL A 110 34.86 -18.02 -20.73
CA VAL A 110 35.18 -19.44 -20.54
C VAL A 110 35.40 -19.75 -19.08
N THR A 111 34.97 -20.93 -18.63
CA THR A 111 35.23 -21.36 -17.26
C THR A 111 36.59 -22.06 -17.21
N VAL A 112 37.52 -21.55 -16.38
CA VAL A 112 38.86 -22.07 -16.22
C VAL A 112 39.12 -22.31 -14.74
N ASP A 113 39.54 -23.54 -14.38
CA ASP A 113 39.81 -23.95 -12.99
C ASP A 113 38.68 -23.61 -11.97
N GLY A 114 37.44 -23.59 -12.44
CA GLY A 114 36.26 -23.33 -11.59
C GLY A 114 35.89 -21.86 -11.42
N GLY A 115 36.60 -20.93 -12.06
CA GLY A 115 36.27 -19.50 -12.17
C GLY A 115 36.01 -19.08 -13.60
N ASP A 116 35.28 -18.00 -13.79
CA ASP A 116 35.02 -17.46 -15.14
C ASP A 116 36.16 -16.53 -15.56
N ALA A 117 36.59 -16.67 -16.82
CA ALA A 117 37.59 -15.84 -17.44
C ALA A 117 37.10 -15.25 -18.76
N ARG A 118 37.41 -14.01 -18.99
CA ARG A 118 37.18 -13.33 -20.27
C ARG A 118 38.36 -13.52 -21.17
N VAL A 119 38.12 -14.03 -22.39
CA VAL A 119 39.16 -14.40 -23.35
C VAL A 119 38.95 -13.67 -24.66
N HIS A 120 40.01 -13.03 -25.17
CA HIS A 120 40.05 -12.50 -26.53
C HIS A 120 40.98 -13.39 -27.36
N THR A 121 40.46 -13.88 -28.49
CA THR A 121 41.23 -14.65 -29.49
C THR A 121 41.47 -13.75 -30.71
N ILE A 122 42.73 -13.58 -31.05
CA ILE A 122 43.20 -12.76 -32.18
C ILE A 122 43.86 -13.65 -33.17
N GLY A 123 43.34 -13.69 -34.40
CA GLY A 123 43.92 -14.49 -35.46
C GLY A 123 45.25 -13.93 -35.97
N LEU A 124 46.17 -14.84 -36.29
CA LEU A 124 47.45 -14.58 -36.92
C LEU A 124 47.59 -15.42 -38.19
N PRO A 125 48.40 -15.05 -39.18
CA PRO A 125 48.58 -15.83 -40.43
C PRO A 125 49.04 -17.29 -40.20
N SER A 126 49.67 -17.56 -39.06
CA SER A 126 50.23 -18.88 -38.69
C SER A 126 49.57 -19.51 -37.45
N GLY A 127 48.42 -18.95 -36.97
CA GLY A 127 47.76 -19.42 -35.76
C GLY A 127 46.87 -18.40 -35.12
N ALA A 128 46.85 -18.32 -33.78
CA ALA A 128 46.10 -17.31 -33.02
C ALA A 128 46.80 -17.00 -31.68
N VAL A 129 46.50 -15.84 -31.12
CA VAL A 129 46.86 -15.49 -29.75
C VAL A 129 45.59 -15.32 -28.93
N GLN A 130 45.54 -16.02 -27.81
CA GLN A 130 44.50 -15.86 -26.81
C GLN A 130 45.06 -15.10 -25.61
N ILE A 131 44.33 -14.07 -25.21
CA ILE A 131 44.63 -13.28 -24.00
C ILE A 131 43.41 -13.31 -23.12
N GLY A 132 43.59 -13.76 -21.90
CA GLY A 132 42.49 -13.88 -20.94
C GLY A 132 42.83 -13.24 -19.61
N ARG A 133 41.72 -12.84 -18.92
CA ARG A 133 41.74 -12.32 -17.57
C ARG A 133 40.65 -12.98 -16.77
N SER A 134 40.98 -13.40 -15.51
CA SER A 134 39.98 -13.88 -14.58
C SER A 134 38.92 -12.82 -14.30
N LEU A 135 37.66 -13.26 -14.14
CA LEU A 135 36.54 -12.47 -13.69
C LEU A 135 36.28 -12.59 -12.18
N ASP A 136 37.12 -13.31 -11.43
CA ASP A 136 36.97 -13.53 -9.98
C ASP A 136 36.83 -12.21 -9.20
N GLU A 137 37.60 -11.19 -9.59
CA GLU A 137 37.53 -9.86 -9.01
C GLU A 137 36.18 -9.19 -9.31
N VAL A 138 35.70 -9.33 -10.54
CA VAL A 138 34.38 -8.82 -10.98
C VAL A 138 33.25 -9.51 -10.20
N ASP A 139 33.32 -10.84 -10.10
CA ASP A 139 32.34 -11.65 -9.41
C ASP A 139 32.29 -11.33 -7.91
N SER A 140 33.47 -11.15 -7.28
CA SER A 140 33.54 -10.75 -5.88
C SER A 140 32.89 -9.37 -5.62
N VAL A 141 33.09 -8.40 -6.50
CA VAL A 141 32.46 -7.07 -6.44
C VAL A 141 30.95 -7.18 -6.64
N LEU A 142 30.50 -7.99 -7.60
CA LEU A 142 29.09 -8.21 -7.88
C LEU A 142 28.38 -8.94 -6.73
N ASP A 143 29.02 -9.90 -6.10
CA ASP A 143 28.49 -10.62 -4.94
C ASP A 143 28.38 -9.69 -3.70
N ASP A 144 29.36 -8.84 -3.48
CA ASP A 144 29.28 -7.84 -2.40
C ASP A 144 28.17 -6.82 -2.67
N LEU A 145 28.03 -6.37 -3.92
CA LEU A 145 26.93 -5.49 -4.34
C LEU A 145 25.57 -6.15 -4.13
N ARG A 146 25.44 -7.43 -4.53
CA ARG A 146 24.22 -8.22 -4.36
C ARG A 146 23.85 -8.35 -2.88
N ARG A 147 24.81 -8.66 -2.03
CA ARG A 147 24.60 -8.80 -0.58
C ARG A 147 24.20 -7.49 0.06
N ARG A 148 24.86 -6.36 -0.27
CA ARG A 148 24.50 -5.02 0.22
C ARG A 148 23.12 -4.61 -0.25
N THR A 149 22.79 -4.85 -1.51
CA THR A 149 21.46 -4.56 -2.07
C THR A 149 20.37 -5.36 -1.36
N LEU A 150 20.60 -6.66 -1.10
CA LEU A 150 19.66 -7.50 -0.37
C LEU A 150 19.39 -6.97 1.05
N VAL A 151 20.44 -6.59 1.77
CA VAL A 151 20.30 -6.00 3.11
C VAL A 151 19.51 -4.70 3.07
N LEU A 152 19.79 -3.84 2.09
CA LEU A 152 19.05 -2.59 1.91
C LEU A 152 17.57 -2.82 1.58
N VAL A 153 17.25 -3.76 0.69
CA VAL A 153 15.87 -4.13 0.34
C VAL A 153 15.11 -4.58 1.58
N ILE A 154 15.71 -5.45 2.39
CA ILE A 154 15.09 -5.93 3.63
C ILE A 154 14.91 -4.79 4.63
N ALA A 155 15.94 -3.98 4.85
CA ALA A 155 15.90 -2.87 5.81
C ALA A 155 14.84 -1.83 5.45
N VAL A 156 14.79 -1.41 4.17
CA VAL A 156 13.82 -0.43 3.68
C VAL A 156 12.38 -0.99 3.75
N SER A 157 12.21 -2.27 3.40
CA SER A 157 10.89 -2.92 3.46
C SER A 157 10.38 -3.04 4.90
N LEU A 158 11.24 -3.40 5.85
CA LEU A 158 10.91 -3.44 7.27
C LEU A 158 10.59 -2.04 7.84
N ALA A 159 11.38 -1.04 7.45
CA ALA A 159 11.14 0.35 7.84
C ALA A 159 9.78 0.85 7.29
N ALA A 160 9.48 0.56 6.03
CA ALA A 160 8.20 0.90 5.41
C ALA A 160 7.01 0.18 6.09
N ALA A 161 7.18 -1.10 6.45
CA ALA A 161 6.17 -1.85 7.20
C ALA A 161 5.93 -1.24 8.60
N LEU A 162 6.98 -0.89 9.31
CA LEU A 162 6.91 -0.27 10.64
C LEU A 162 6.23 1.10 10.57
N LEU A 163 6.65 1.95 9.66
CA LEU A 163 6.05 3.27 9.44
C LEU A 163 4.56 3.14 9.06
N GLY A 164 4.24 2.24 8.15
CA GLY A 164 2.86 1.96 7.76
C GLY A 164 2.01 1.47 8.93
N TRP A 165 2.56 0.64 9.79
CA TRP A 165 1.88 0.15 10.99
C TRP A 165 1.64 1.28 12.02
N LEU A 166 2.60 2.17 12.22
CA LEU A 166 2.49 3.34 13.10
C LEU A 166 1.42 4.32 12.57
N ILE A 167 1.52 4.72 11.29
CA ILE A 167 0.57 5.66 10.66
C ILE A 167 -0.85 5.07 10.67
N ALA A 168 -1.00 3.79 10.29
CA ALA A 168 -2.29 3.13 10.34
C ALA A 168 -2.86 3.06 11.76
N GLY A 169 -2.00 3.07 12.78
CA GLY A 169 -2.40 3.13 14.18
C GLY A 169 -3.09 4.44 14.56
N THR A 170 -2.58 5.56 14.08
CA THR A 170 -3.12 6.89 14.38
C THR A 170 -4.47 7.16 13.69
N VAL A 171 -4.66 6.65 12.48
CA VAL A 171 -5.90 6.85 11.71
C VAL A 171 -6.98 5.80 12.04
N ALA A 172 -6.59 4.52 12.17
CA ALA A 172 -7.56 3.43 12.37
C ALA A 172 -8.16 3.40 13.78
N ALA A 173 -7.49 3.91 14.81
CA ALA A 173 -7.99 3.88 16.16
C ALA A 173 -9.21 4.80 16.38
N PRO A 174 -9.18 6.08 15.98
CA PRO A 174 -10.35 6.96 16.06
C PRO A 174 -11.53 6.46 15.24
N LEU A 175 -11.30 5.99 14.01
CA LEU A 175 -12.36 5.45 13.15
C LEU A 175 -13.08 4.24 13.80
N ARG A 176 -12.33 3.33 14.43
CA ARG A 176 -12.94 2.20 15.15
C ARG A 176 -13.77 2.64 16.35
N ARG A 177 -13.36 3.71 17.05
CA ARG A 177 -14.15 4.26 18.16
C ARG A 177 -15.43 4.90 17.64
N LEU A 178 -15.39 5.65 16.52
CA LEU A 178 -16.59 6.20 15.89
C LEU A 178 -17.54 5.09 15.43
N THR A 179 -17.02 4.00 14.85
CA THR A 179 -17.83 2.86 14.45
C THR A 179 -18.54 2.22 15.66
N ARG A 180 -17.82 2.02 16.77
CA ARG A 180 -18.41 1.48 17.99
C ARG A 180 -19.48 2.40 18.59
N ALA A 181 -19.18 3.71 18.67
CA ALA A 181 -20.16 4.70 19.12
C ALA A 181 -21.45 4.65 18.28
N ALA A 182 -21.32 4.49 16.96
CA ALA A 182 -22.48 4.32 16.08
C ALA A 182 -23.24 3.00 16.32
N GLU A 183 -22.51 1.90 16.55
CA GLU A 183 -23.08 0.58 16.89
C GLU A 183 -23.80 0.63 18.24
N ASP A 184 -23.20 1.27 19.26
CA ASP A 184 -23.76 1.43 20.60
C ASP A 184 -25.04 2.26 20.54
N VAL A 185 -25.05 3.39 19.84
CA VAL A 185 -26.27 4.21 19.58
C VAL A 185 -27.34 3.39 18.87
N GLY A 186 -26.98 2.63 17.83
CA GLY A 186 -27.91 1.81 17.05
C GLY A 186 -28.54 0.67 17.86
N SER A 187 -27.83 0.11 18.84
CA SER A 187 -28.30 -1.04 19.63
C SER A 187 -29.01 -0.63 20.92
N SER A 188 -28.51 0.38 21.63
CA SER A 188 -29.06 0.83 22.92
C SER A 188 -30.07 1.98 22.78
N GLY A 189 -29.98 2.75 21.69
CA GLY A 189 -30.70 4.00 21.52
C GLY A 189 -30.22 5.10 22.47
N ASP A 190 -29.12 4.89 23.20
CA ASP A 190 -28.49 5.89 24.05
C ASP A 190 -27.66 6.85 23.18
N LEU A 191 -27.96 8.13 23.26
CA LEU A 191 -27.30 9.18 22.50
C LEU A 191 -26.16 9.86 23.27
N ASP A 192 -25.98 9.53 24.55
CA ASP A 192 -24.90 10.03 25.40
C ASP A 192 -23.68 9.10 25.33
N VAL A 193 -23.07 9.05 24.15
CA VAL A 193 -21.86 8.27 23.89
C VAL A 193 -20.65 9.17 23.74
N ASP A 194 -19.51 8.73 24.30
CA ASP A 194 -18.23 9.44 24.13
C ASP A 194 -17.72 9.29 22.69
N VAL A 195 -17.87 10.36 21.91
CA VAL A 195 -17.42 10.43 20.52
C VAL A 195 -16.01 11.03 20.48
N PRO A 196 -14.99 10.25 20.12
CA PRO A 196 -13.64 10.76 19.96
C PRO A 196 -13.56 11.72 18.77
N GLY A 197 -12.83 12.79 18.91
CA GLY A 197 -12.59 13.73 17.80
C GLY A 197 -12.27 15.14 18.29
N THR A 198 -11.07 15.33 18.83
CA THR A 198 -10.49 16.64 19.14
C THR A 198 -9.42 17.05 18.13
N GLY A 199 -9.19 16.24 17.07
CA GLY A 199 -8.21 16.51 16.03
C GLY A 199 -8.67 17.58 15.05
N THR A 200 -7.72 18.32 14.46
CA THR A 200 -7.96 19.30 13.39
C THR A 200 -7.91 18.67 11.97
N ASP A 201 -7.66 17.36 11.90
CA ASP A 201 -7.62 16.57 10.67
C ASP A 201 -9.02 16.15 10.20
N GLU A 202 -9.10 15.44 9.09
CA GLU A 202 -10.34 14.95 8.49
C GLU A 202 -11.11 14.02 9.44
N VAL A 203 -10.40 13.25 10.25
CA VAL A 203 -10.99 12.32 11.23
C VAL A 203 -11.59 13.11 12.41
N GLY A 204 -10.90 14.14 12.86
CA GLY A 204 -11.42 15.06 13.88
C GLY A 204 -12.66 15.80 13.41
N ARG A 205 -12.69 16.26 12.16
CA ARG A 205 -13.87 16.90 11.55
C ARG A 205 -15.05 15.93 11.44
N LEU A 206 -14.79 14.67 11.07
CA LEU A 206 -15.81 13.63 11.04
C LEU A 206 -16.39 13.37 12.45
N GLY A 207 -15.54 13.29 13.46
CA GLY A 207 -15.97 13.14 14.84
C GLY A 207 -16.83 14.32 15.33
N ALA A 208 -16.46 15.56 14.95
CA ALA A 208 -17.26 16.76 15.26
C ALA A 208 -18.63 16.74 14.59
N ALA A 209 -18.70 16.38 13.30
CA ALA A 209 -19.95 16.26 12.57
C ALA A 209 -20.87 15.17 13.16
N PHE A 210 -20.29 14.05 13.58
CA PHE A 210 -21.02 12.98 14.25
C PHE A 210 -21.60 13.41 15.59
N ARG A 211 -20.83 14.13 16.43
CA ARG A 211 -21.35 14.72 17.68
C ARG A 211 -22.49 15.69 17.44
N TYR A 212 -22.35 16.57 16.44
CA TYR A 212 -23.40 17.52 16.08
C TYR A 212 -24.70 16.78 15.69
N MET A 213 -24.58 15.74 14.88
CA MET A 213 -25.72 14.91 14.48
C MET A 213 -26.39 14.23 15.69
N LEU A 214 -25.61 13.65 16.61
CA LEU A 214 -26.16 13.04 17.83
C LEU A 214 -26.85 14.08 18.72
N GLY A 215 -26.28 15.29 18.86
CA GLY A 215 -26.88 16.38 19.60
C GLY A 215 -28.23 16.81 19.00
N ALA A 216 -28.31 16.96 17.67
CA ALA A 216 -29.56 17.28 16.99
C ALA A 216 -30.61 16.18 17.19
N LEU A 217 -30.21 14.91 17.09
CA LEU A 217 -31.09 13.78 17.33
C LEU A 217 -31.60 13.72 18.79
N ALA A 218 -30.73 14.02 19.77
CA ALA A 218 -31.11 14.07 21.18
C ALA A 218 -32.15 15.14 21.46
N VAL A 219 -31.98 16.36 20.89
CA VAL A 219 -32.94 17.44 20.98
C VAL A 219 -34.28 17.02 20.37
N SER A 220 -34.28 16.51 19.15
CA SER A 220 -35.52 16.06 18.47
C SER A 220 -36.25 14.97 19.24
N ARG A 221 -35.51 14.00 19.81
CA ARG A 221 -36.13 12.95 20.62
C ARG A 221 -36.73 13.49 21.92
N ALA A 222 -36.05 14.45 22.57
CA ALA A 222 -36.57 15.09 23.77
C ALA A 222 -37.85 15.92 23.49
N GLU A 223 -37.90 16.60 22.36
CA GLU A 223 -39.11 17.34 21.90
C GLU A 223 -40.25 16.38 21.62
N GLN A 224 -40.03 15.27 20.93
CA GLN A 224 -41.05 14.23 20.72
C GLN A 224 -41.53 13.65 22.04
N GLN A 225 -40.68 13.37 23.00
CA GLN A 225 -41.06 12.85 24.31
C GLN A 225 -41.94 13.87 25.08
N ARG A 226 -41.57 15.15 25.05
CA ARG A 226 -42.39 16.23 25.65
C ARG A 226 -43.75 16.30 25.01
N LEU A 227 -43.82 16.32 23.68
CA LEU A 227 -45.08 16.36 22.94
C LEU A 227 -45.98 15.20 23.35
N VAL A 228 -45.48 13.97 23.42
CA VAL A 228 -46.24 12.78 23.85
C VAL A 228 -46.74 12.92 25.29
N GLN A 229 -45.88 13.48 26.19
CA GLN A 229 -46.22 13.66 27.60
C GLN A 229 -47.29 14.73 27.76
N ASP A 230 -47.15 15.87 27.10
CA ASP A 230 -48.12 17.00 27.15
C ASP A 230 -49.46 16.57 26.52
N ALA A 231 -49.42 15.93 25.37
CA ALA A 231 -50.62 15.33 24.76
C ALA A 231 -51.33 14.35 25.70
N GLY A 232 -50.58 13.51 26.41
CA GLY A 232 -51.15 12.56 27.36
C GLY A 232 -51.83 13.25 28.56
N HIS A 233 -51.31 14.40 28.99
CA HIS A 233 -51.92 15.20 30.05
C HIS A 233 -53.19 15.92 29.55
N GLU A 234 -53.10 16.60 28.41
CA GLU A 234 -54.24 17.36 27.81
C GLU A 234 -55.41 16.43 27.41
N LEU A 235 -55.16 15.23 26.93
CA LEU A 235 -56.21 14.25 26.60
C LEU A 235 -56.83 13.60 27.83
N ARG A 236 -56.12 13.49 28.97
CA ARG A 236 -56.64 12.84 30.17
C ARG A 236 -57.78 13.61 30.82
N THR A 237 -57.71 14.94 30.78
CA THR A 237 -58.72 15.82 31.42
C THR A 237 -60.12 15.67 30.79
N PRO A 238 -60.30 15.88 29.47
CA PRO A 238 -61.59 15.74 28.82
C PRO A 238 -62.10 14.29 28.88
N LEU A 239 -61.21 13.30 28.77
CA LEU A 239 -61.57 11.90 28.87
C LEU A 239 -62.11 11.54 30.27
N THR A 240 -61.59 12.17 31.33
CA THR A 240 -62.06 12.01 32.67
C THR A 240 -63.42 12.68 32.88
N SER A 241 -63.65 13.86 32.32
CA SER A 241 -64.92 14.57 32.30
C SER A 241 -65.99 13.75 31.55
N LEU A 242 -65.71 13.29 30.34
CA LEU A 242 -66.61 12.40 29.58
C LEU A 242 -66.98 11.15 30.36
N LYS A 243 -66.02 10.49 31.01
CA LYS A 243 -66.26 9.29 31.83
C LYS A 243 -67.16 9.60 33.04
N THR A 244 -66.95 10.76 33.65
CA THR A 244 -67.73 11.20 34.81
C THR A 244 -69.16 11.49 34.39
N ASN A 245 -69.43 12.28 33.36
CA ASN A 245 -70.71 12.62 32.83
C ASN A 245 -71.49 11.39 32.36
N LEU A 246 -70.81 10.45 31.69
CA LEU A 246 -71.41 9.17 31.31
C LEU A 246 -71.80 8.32 32.54
N SER A 247 -71.01 8.37 33.61
CA SER A 247 -71.29 7.69 34.88
C SER A 247 -72.54 8.29 35.60
N VAL A 248 -72.66 9.63 35.51
CA VAL A 248 -73.84 10.33 36.07
C VAL A 248 -75.11 9.90 35.33
N LEU A 249 -75.12 9.93 33.98
CA LEU A 249 -76.21 9.45 33.18
C LEU A 249 -76.63 7.98 33.51
N ARG A 250 -75.68 7.15 33.71
CA ARG A 250 -75.89 5.72 34.00
C ARG A 250 -76.45 5.47 35.41
N ARG A 251 -76.02 6.28 36.40
CA ARG A 251 -76.43 6.10 37.81
C ARG A 251 -77.74 6.77 38.18
N HIS A 252 -78.19 7.78 37.39
CA HIS A 252 -79.38 8.56 37.65
C HIS A 252 -80.40 8.48 36.50
N PRO A 253 -81.02 7.29 36.24
CA PRO A 253 -81.96 7.09 35.19
C PRO A 253 -83.27 7.92 35.44
N GLU A 254 -83.50 8.35 36.70
CA GLU A 254 -84.65 9.18 37.13
C GLU A 254 -84.48 10.69 36.90
N MET A 255 -83.36 11.09 36.29
CA MET A 255 -83.03 12.47 35.99
C MET A 255 -84.10 13.16 35.11
N THR A 256 -84.39 14.42 35.34
CA THR A 256 -85.31 15.17 34.47
C THR A 256 -84.79 15.30 33.06
N THR A 257 -85.67 15.51 32.12
CA THR A 257 -85.34 15.66 30.68
C THR A 257 -84.37 16.81 30.47
N GLU A 258 -84.59 17.97 31.19
CA GLU A 258 -83.70 19.15 31.11
C GLU A 258 -82.29 18.85 31.65
N MET A 259 -82.22 18.16 32.82
CA MET A 259 -80.92 17.78 33.37
C MET A 259 -80.14 16.78 32.46
N ARG A 260 -80.88 15.83 31.86
CA ARG A 260 -80.29 14.87 30.93
C ARG A 260 -79.80 15.57 29.64
N ALA A 261 -80.53 16.51 29.14
CA ALA A 261 -80.11 17.31 27.99
C ALA A 261 -78.81 18.10 28.27
N GLY A 262 -78.75 18.76 29.44
CA GLY A 262 -77.51 19.47 29.83
C GLY A 262 -76.29 18.56 29.92
N VAL A 263 -76.41 17.34 30.50
CA VAL A 263 -75.27 16.40 30.57
C VAL A 263 -74.92 15.86 29.17
N LEU A 264 -75.86 15.74 28.25
CA LEU A 264 -75.58 15.35 26.87
C LEU A 264 -74.92 16.48 26.08
N ASP A 265 -75.27 17.73 26.30
CA ASP A 265 -74.62 18.89 25.71
C ASP A 265 -73.20 19.03 26.20
N ASP A 266 -72.92 18.79 27.51
CA ASP A 266 -71.62 18.78 28.05
C ASP A 266 -70.75 17.66 27.44
N LEU A 267 -71.31 16.44 27.21
CA LEU A 267 -70.63 15.34 26.57
C LEU A 267 -70.30 15.65 25.10
N GLU A 268 -71.16 16.30 24.37
CA GLU A 268 -70.94 16.71 22.96
C GLU A 268 -69.88 17.78 22.84
N SER A 269 -69.86 18.75 23.77
CA SER A 269 -68.85 19.80 23.86
C SER A 269 -67.46 19.20 24.12
N GLU A 270 -67.38 18.34 25.12
CA GLU A 270 -66.14 17.67 25.49
C GLU A 270 -65.57 16.75 24.38
N ALA A 271 -66.47 16.05 23.66
CA ALA A 271 -66.10 15.21 22.51
C ALA A 271 -65.59 16.05 21.33
N THR A 272 -66.14 17.25 21.12
CA THR A 272 -65.69 18.18 20.11
C THR A 272 -64.33 18.72 20.46
N GLU A 273 -64.11 19.19 21.72
CA GLU A 273 -62.81 19.65 22.22
C GLU A 273 -61.74 18.57 22.07
N LEU A 274 -62.07 17.31 22.37
CA LEU A 274 -61.14 16.20 22.23
C LEU A 274 -60.77 15.94 20.76
N THR A 275 -61.69 16.12 19.85
CA THR A 275 -61.48 16.00 18.39
C THR A 275 -60.51 17.08 17.90
N ASP A 276 -60.74 18.34 18.37
CA ASP A 276 -59.88 19.47 18.00
C ASP A 276 -58.49 19.31 18.51
N LEU A 277 -58.27 18.89 19.79
CA LEU A 277 -57.01 18.58 20.35
C LEU A 277 -56.23 17.47 19.58
N VAL A 278 -56.93 16.40 19.18
CA VAL A 278 -56.29 15.35 18.36
C VAL A 278 -55.85 15.88 17.00
N ASN A 279 -56.70 16.72 16.34
CA ASN A 279 -56.36 17.33 15.07
C ASN A 279 -55.12 18.24 15.19
N GLU A 280 -55.05 19.06 16.25
CA GLU A 280 -53.91 19.91 16.52
C GLU A 280 -52.62 19.09 16.77
N LEU A 281 -52.70 18.04 17.57
CA LEU A 281 -51.58 17.13 17.81
C LEU A 281 -51.07 16.44 16.53
N VAL A 282 -51.97 16.01 15.64
CA VAL A 282 -51.62 15.44 14.34
C VAL A 282 -50.96 16.48 13.45
N ALA A 283 -51.43 17.73 13.44
CA ALA A 283 -50.85 18.81 12.67
C ALA A 283 -49.41 19.13 13.14
N VAL A 284 -49.21 19.22 14.46
CA VAL A 284 -47.86 19.38 15.06
C VAL A 284 -46.96 18.19 14.72
N ALA A 285 -47.44 16.98 14.91
CA ALA A 285 -46.64 15.75 14.65
C ALA A 285 -46.31 15.57 13.16
N SER A 286 -47.13 16.10 12.26
CA SER A 286 -46.88 16.03 10.80
C SER A 286 -46.07 17.21 10.25
N GLY A 287 -45.60 18.13 11.11
CA GLY A 287 -44.82 19.30 10.69
C GLY A 287 -45.59 20.36 9.93
N GLN A 288 -46.96 20.26 9.86
CA GLN A 288 -47.77 21.18 9.06
C GLN A 288 -47.92 22.58 9.69
N LEU A 289 -47.52 22.78 10.93
CA LEU A 289 -47.60 24.09 11.62
C LEU A 289 -46.33 24.95 11.43
N GLU A 290 -45.20 24.39 11.00
CA GLU A 290 -43.98 25.18 10.75
C GLU A 290 -44.05 26.00 9.45
N GLU A 291 -44.95 25.68 8.53
CA GLU A 291 -45.07 26.35 7.20
C GLU A 291 -45.91 27.63 7.24
N GLN A 292 -46.48 28.01 8.40
CA GLN A 292 -47.35 29.19 8.56
C GLN A 292 -46.76 30.33 9.40
N ALA A 293 -45.42 30.34 9.68
CA ALA A 293 -44.80 31.51 10.28
C ALA A 293 -44.69 32.63 9.22
N PRO A 294 -45.30 33.80 9.41
CA PRO A 294 -45.17 34.91 8.47
C PRO A 294 -43.78 35.48 8.48
N GLU A 295 -43.27 35.87 7.27
CA GLU A 295 -42.01 36.58 7.01
C GLU A 295 -41.88 37.89 7.82
#